data_3a26d7795b77cdce6cbae8a29a0c5265
#
_entry.id   3a26d7795b77cdce6cbae8a29a0c5265
#
_cell.length_a   1.000
_cell.length_b   1.000
_cell.length_c   1.000
_cell.angle_alpha   90.00
_cell.angle_beta   90.00
_cell.angle_gamma   90.00
#
_symmetry.space_group_name_H-M   'P 1'
#
loop_
_entity.id
_entity.type
_entity.pdbx_description
1 polymer ?
#
loop_
_entity_poly.entity_id
_entity_poly.type
_entity_poly.pdbx_seq_one_letter_code
_entity_poly.pdbx_strand_id
1 'polypeptide(L)'
;MTPIQFRAFVFDLSDYYERKRPQDSTLDLWFDEVRNIPDEPLEWIKGKIFKENDNKPSNLPATMWALYNAWLQANPHKRAFTEEKDCPDCEGGWLVLQKQIAGYRSPISHSAPCGRCRQIPAAKYMTLAEAIKAGYERTDLRSAPWDG
;
A
#
# COMPACT_ATOMS: atom_id res chain seq x y z
N MET A 1 -8.83 1.53 10.51
CA MET A 1 -10.07 2.31 10.83
C MET A 1 -11.03 1.45 11.62
N THR A 2 -11.70 2.01 12.66
CA THR A 2 -12.73 1.31 13.44
C THR A 2 -14.13 1.54 12.86
N PRO A 3 -15.13 0.66 13.17
CA PRO A 3 -16.52 0.89 12.74
C PRO A 3 -17.10 2.23 13.23
N ILE A 4 -16.72 2.67 14.43
CA ILE A 4 -17.19 3.94 15.01
C ILE A 4 -16.64 5.13 14.22
N GLN A 5 -15.34 5.12 13.88
CA GLN A 5 -14.70 6.16 13.06
C GLN A 5 -15.32 6.23 11.67
N PHE A 6 -15.58 5.08 11.05
CA PHE A 6 -16.23 5.03 9.75
C PHE A 6 -17.65 5.58 9.77
N ARG A 7 -18.45 5.22 10.78
CA ARG A 7 -19.82 5.76 10.94
C ARG A 7 -19.80 7.28 11.13
N ALA A 8 -18.90 7.80 11.97
CA ALA A 8 -18.73 9.24 12.14
C ALA A 8 -18.37 9.92 10.80
N PHE A 9 -17.41 9.37 10.06
CA PHE A 9 -17.03 9.86 8.74
C PHE A 9 -18.21 9.92 7.76
N VAL A 10 -19.05 8.86 7.69
CA VAL A 10 -20.22 8.82 6.80
C VAL A 10 -21.30 9.80 7.23
N PHE A 11 -21.46 10.01 8.54
CA PHE A 11 -22.43 10.97 9.07
C PHE A 11 -22.01 12.40 8.77
N ASP A 12 -20.74 12.76 8.94
CA ASP A 12 -20.20 14.06 8.53
C ASP A 12 -20.45 14.35 7.05
N LEU A 13 -20.21 13.34 6.18
CA LEU A 13 -20.54 13.47 4.74
C LEU A 13 -22.02 13.67 4.50
N SER A 14 -22.87 12.92 5.21
CA SER A 14 -24.32 13.02 5.03
C SER A 14 -24.86 14.37 5.47
N ASP A 15 -24.34 14.89 6.57
CA ASP A 15 -24.71 16.20 7.11
C ASP A 15 -24.21 17.33 6.20
N TYR A 16 -22.96 17.26 5.69
CA TYR A 16 -22.41 18.24 4.75
C TYR A 16 -23.21 18.37 3.45
N TYR A 17 -23.61 17.23 2.88
CA TYR A 17 -24.39 17.22 1.63
C TYR A 17 -25.91 17.28 1.86
N GLU A 18 -26.37 17.50 3.09
CA GLU A 18 -27.80 17.53 3.45
C GLU A 18 -28.56 16.29 2.96
N ARG A 19 -27.91 15.10 3.10
CA ARG A 19 -28.47 13.81 2.66
C ARG A 19 -28.84 12.96 3.85
N LYS A 20 -29.89 12.15 3.66
CA LYS A 20 -30.30 11.18 4.69
C LYS A 20 -29.14 10.22 5.01
N ARG A 21 -28.92 9.99 6.29
CA ARG A 21 -27.93 9.01 6.76
C ARG A 21 -28.31 7.60 6.29
N PRO A 22 -27.34 6.79 5.83
CA PRO A 22 -27.59 5.40 5.45
C PRO A 22 -28.09 4.57 6.63
N GLN A 23 -28.80 3.47 6.31
CA GLN A 23 -29.18 2.48 7.33
C GLN A 23 -27.94 1.74 7.86
N ASP A 24 -28.05 1.18 9.06
CA ASP A 24 -26.97 0.46 9.71
C ASP A 24 -26.44 -0.71 8.87
N SER A 25 -27.33 -1.48 8.25
CA SER A 25 -26.93 -2.57 7.34
C SER A 25 -26.09 -2.10 6.15
N THR A 26 -26.39 -0.93 5.60
CA THR A 26 -25.60 -0.34 4.51
C THR A 26 -24.24 0.14 5.03
N LEU A 27 -24.18 0.70 6.23
CA LEU A 27 -22.95 1.13 6.87
C LEU A 27 -22.03 -0.05 7.15
N ASP A 28 -22.58 -1.17 7.59
CA ASP A 28 -21.81 -2.39 7.89
C ASP A 28 -21.22 -2.98 6.60
N LEU A 29 -22.01 -3.07 5.52
CA LEU A 29 -21.50 -3.51 4.21
C LEU A 29 -20.39 -2.61 3.68
N TRP A 30 -20.57 -1.30 3.74
CA TRP A 30 -19.55 -0.35 3.29
C TRP A 30 -18.29 -0.41 4.15
N PHE A 31 -18.45 -0.59 5.46
CA PHE A 31 -17.31 -0.73 6.35
C PHE A 31 -16.47 -1.96 6.01
N ASP A 32 -17.11 -3.09 5.74
CA ASP A 32 -16.39 -4.32 5.35
C ASP A 32 -15.52 -4.13 4.10
N GLU A 33 -15.96 -3.32 3.15
CA GLU A 33 -15.19 -3.00 1.96
C GLU A 33 -13.98 -2.08 2.24
N VAL A 34 -14.07 -1.19 3.23
CA VAL A 34 -13.02 -0.16 3.47
C VAL A 34 -12.24 -0.36 4.78
N ARG A 35 -12.54 -1.39 5.56
CA ARG A 35 -11.92 -1.63 6.89
C ARG A 35 -10.39 -1.67 6.88
N ASN A 36 -9.80 -2.04 5.74
CA ASN A 36 -8.35 -2.10 5.55
C ASN A 36 -7.71 -0.72 5.27
N ILE A 37 -8.49 0.32 5.07
CA ILE A 37 -7.97 1.69 5.02
C ILE A 37 -7.64 2.11 6.46
N PRO A 38 -6.39 2.52 6.75
CA PRO A 38 -6.03 3.02 8.08
C PRO A 38 -6.78 4.32 8.40
N ASP A 39 -6.76 4.74 9.65
CA ASP A 39 -7.41 5.99 10.10
C ASP A 39 -6.64 7.26 9.72
N GLU A 40 -5.32 7.17 9.58
CA GLU A 40 -4.46 8.31 9.28
C GLU A 40 -4.91 9.15 8.05
N PRO A 41 -5.26 8.57 6.87
CA PRO A 41 -5.67 9.36 5.72
C PRO A 41 -7.12 9.84 5.75
N LEU A 42 -7.94 9.46 6.73
CA LEU A 42 -9.39 9.71 6.70
C LEU A 42 -9.76 11.20 6.61
N GLU A 43 -9.10 12.06 7.38
CA GLU A 43 -9.36 13.49 7.34
C GLU A 43 -8.96 14.12 5.99
N TRP A 44 -7.86 13.65 5.39
CA TRP A 44 -7.46 14.07 4.06
C TRP A 44 -8.47 13.60 3.00
N ILE A 45 -8.93 12.34 3.08
CA ILE A 45 -9.95 11.78 2.19
C ILE A 45 -11.25 12.58 2.31
N LYS A 46 -11.70 12.86 3.53
CA LYS A 46 -12.90 13.67 3.80
C LYS A 46 -12.79 15.05 3.15
N GLY A 47 -11.66 15.73 3.39
CA GLY A 47 -11.40 17.05 2.83
C GLY A 47 -11.36 17.05 1.28
N LYS A 48 -10.87 15.98 0.67
CA LYS A 48 -10.88 15.79 -0.78
C LYS A 48 -12.30 15.59 -1.33
N ILE A 49 -13.09 14.74 -0.68
CA ILE A 49 -14.48 14.51 -1.07
C ILE A 49 -15.26 15.83 -1.05
N PHE A 50 -15.12 16.64 0.00
CA PHE A 50 -15.81 17.94 0.11
C PHE A 50 -15.41 18.94 -0.96
N LYS A 51 -14.11 18.94 -1.36
CA LYS A 51 -13.58 19.91 -2.33
C LYS A 51 -13.85 19.53 -3.79
N GLU A 52 -13.87 18.24 -4.08
CA GLU A 52 -13.87 17.74 -5.46
C GLU A 52 -15.24 17.24 -5.92
N ASN A 53 -16.22 17.16 -5.02
CA ASN A 53 -17.55 16.67 -5.34
C ASN A 53 -18.64 17.66 -4.89
N ASP A 54 -19.47 18.08 -5.83
CA ASP A 54 -20.66 18.91 -5.53
C ASP A 54 -21.78 18.09 -4.84
N ASN A 55 -21.71 16.77 -4.91
CA ASN A 55 -22.69 15.87 -4.35
C ASN A 55 -22.00 14.70 -3.63
N LYS A 56 -22.69 14.10 -2.65
CA LYS A 56 -22.23 12.88 -2.01
C LYS A 56 -21.94 11.79 -3.04
N PRO A 57 -20.77 11.16 -3.04
CA PRO A 57 -20.45 10.08 -3.96
C PRO A 57 -21.46 8.94 -3.89
N SER A 58 -21.92 8.46 -5.04
CA SER A 58 -22.88 7.35 -5.14
C SER A 58 -22.28 6.02 -4.69
N ASN A 59 -20.99 5.82 -4.97
CA ASN A 59 -20.21 4.67 -4.49
C ASN A 59 -19.09 5.17 -3.57
N LEU A 60 -19.43 5.35 -2.30
CA LEU A 60 -18.50 5.86 -1.30
C LEU A 60 -17.28 4.94 -1.09
N PRO A 61 -17.41 3.60 -0.96
CA PRO A 61 -16.25 2.72 -0.82
C PRO A 61 -15.24 2.85 -1.96
N ALA A 62 -15.70 2.84 -3.21
CA ALA A 62 -14.82 2.99 -4.38
C ALA A 62 -14.11 4.35 -4.38
N THR A 63 -14.82 5.43 -4.02
CA THR A 63 -14.23 6.76 -3.90
C THR A 63 -13.17 6.81 -2.82
N MET A 64 -13.43 6.20 -1.65
CA MET A 64 -12.45 6.13 -0.55
C MET A 64 -11.19 5.39 -0.98
N TRP A 65 -11.31 4.26 -1.69
CA TRP A 65 -10.16 3.52 -2.21
C TRP A 65 -9.37 4.32 -3.25
N ALA A 66 -10.04 5.00 -4.17
CA ALA A 66 -9.37 5.85 -5.16
C ALA A 66 -8.57 6.97 -4.49
N LEU A 67 -9.17 7.65 -3.51
CA LEU A 67 -8.50 8.71 -2.75
C LEU A 67 -7.39 8.18 -1.84
N TYR A 68 -7.57 7.02 -1.21
CA TYR A 68 -6.51 6.38 -0.43
C TYR A 68 -5.30 6.05 -1.30
N ASN A 69 -5.51 5.52 -2.50
CA ASN A 69 -4.42 5.26 -3.45
C ASN A 69 -3.72 6.57 -3.88
N ALA A 70 -4.47 7.65 -4.11
CA ALA A 70 -3.90 8.96 -4.39
C ALA A 70 -3.08 9.51 -3.21
N TRP A 71 -3.59 9.34 -1.99
CA TRP A 71 -2.87 9.71 -0.77
C TRP A 71 -1.56 8.92 -0.62
N LEU A 72 -1.56 7.61 -0.90
CA LEU A 72 -0.36 6.77 -0.89
C LEU A 72 0.66 7.20 -1.96
N GLN A 73 0.22 7.70 -3.10
CA GLN A 73 1.13 8.24 -4.12
C GLN A 73 1.78 9.54 -3.66
N ALA A 74 1.02 10.41 -2.98
CA ALA A 74 1.54 11.64 -2.40
C ALA A 74 2.43 11.39 -1.15
N ASN A 75 2.24 10.24 -0.47
CA ASN A 75 2.96 9.86 0.73
C ASN A 75 3.65 8.49 0.56
N PRO A 76 4.66 8.36 -0.30
CA PRO A 76 5.25 7.06 -0.64
C PRO A 76 5.88 6.33 0.57
N HIS A 77 6.28 7.08 1.61
CA HIS A 77 6.79 6.54 2.87
C HIS A 77 5.69 5.93 3.76
N LYS A 78 4.43 6.27 3.51
CA LYS A 78 3.25 5.74 4.23
C LYS A 78 2.59 4.55 3.54
N ARG A 79 3.10 4.14 2.38
CA ARG A 79 2.68 2.87 1.81
C ARG A 79 2.96 1.81 2.85
N ALA A 80 1.89 1.37 3.52
CA ALA A 80 1.99 0.35 4.52
C ALA A 80 2.74 -0.83 3.89
N PHE A 81 3.91 -1.13 4.46
CA PHE A 81 4.41 -2.45 4.44
C PHE A 81 3.29 -3.30 5.04
N THR A 82 2.60 -4.07 4.26
CA THR A 82 2.10 -5.31 4.78
C THR A 82 3.37 -6.07 5.13
N GLU A 83 3.86 -5.82 6.34
CA GLU A 83 4.76 -6.74 6.99
C GLU A 83 3.94 -8.02 7.17
N GLU A 84 3.85 -8.82 6.13
CA GLU A 84 3.84 -10.25 6.34
C GLU A 84 5.19 -10.51 7.03
N LYS A 85 5.17 -10.46 8.37
CA LYS A 85 6.35 -10.66 9.23
C LYS A 85 7.12 -11.93 8.88
N ASP A 86 6.50 -12.81 8.10
CA ASP A 86 7.00 -14.12 7.69
C ASP A 86 6.85 -14.37 6.18
N CYS A 87 7.04 -13.39 5.33
CA CYS A 87 7.09 -13.64 3.89
C CYS A 87 8.27 -14.58 3.58
N PRO A 88 8.03 -15.81 3.05
CA PRO A 88 9.11 -16.75 2.76
C PRO A 88 10.03 -16.26 1.63
N ASP A 89 9.57 -15.25 0.86
CA ASP A 89 10.25 -14.79 -0.34
C ASP A 89 11.12 -13.56 -0.12
N CYS A 90 11.05 -12.89 1.04
CA CYS A 90 11.81 -11.64 1.25
C CYS A 90 12.07 -11.37 2.71
N GLU A 91 12.92 -10.40 2.98
CA GLU A 91 13.13 -9.85 4.30
C GLU A 91 12.68 -8.39 4.31
N GLY A 92 11.68 -8.08 5.17
CA GLY A 92 11.13 -6.73 5.27
C GLY A 92 10.59 -6.14 3.95
N GLY A 93 10.11 -7.01 3.03
CA GLY A 93 9.57 -6.56 1.74
C GLY A 93 10.61 -6.33 0.64
N TRP A 94 11.88 -6.68 0.87
CA TRP A 94 12.95 -6.54 -0.11
C TRP A 94 13.61 -7.88 -0.43
N LEU A 95 14.00 -8.02 -1.71
CA LEU A 95 14.84 -9.10 -2.21
C LEU A 95 16.23 -8.55 -2.41
N VAL A 96 17.24 -9.25 -1.90
CA VAL A 96 18.63 -8.94 -2.22
C VAL A 96 19.06 -9.79 -3.41
N LEU A 97 19.54 -9.12 -4.42
CA LEU A 97 20.00 -9.70 -5.67
C LEU A 97 21.48 -9.42 -5.83
N GLN A 98 22.23 -10.39 -6.31
CA GLN A 98 23.67 -10.26 -6.53
C GLN A 98 24.02 -10.65 -7.96
N LYS A 99 25.02 -9.97 -8.51
CA LYS A 99 25.60 -10.28 -9.81
C LYS A 99 27.09 -10.26 -9.72
N GLN A 100 27.71 -11.37 -10.07
CA GLN A 100 29.16 -11.44 -10.22
C GLN A 100 29.56 -10.82 -11.55
N ILE A 101 30.46 -9.85 -11.51
CA ILE A 101 31.03 -9.24 -12.70
C ILE A 101 32.47 -9.69 -12.84
N ALA A 102 32.84 -10.12 -14.05
CA ALA A 102 34.21 -10.52 -14.34
C ALA A 102 35.21 -9.38 -14.04
N GLY A 103 36.26 -9.68 -13.27
CA GLY A 103 37.27 -8.71 -12.85
C GLY A 103 36.99 -8.02 -11.50
N TYR A 104 35.82 -8.20 -10.92
CA TYR A 104 35.53 -7.69 -9.56
C TYR A 104 35.62 -8.81 -8.52
N ARG A 105 36.25 -8.53 -7.37
CA ARG A 105 36.39 -9.51 -6.28
C ARG A 105 35.08 -9.77 -5.53
N SER A 106 34.21 -8.77 -5.47
CA SER A 106 32.92 -8.87 -4.76
C SER A 106 31.78 -8.70 -5.74
N PRO A 107 30.65 -9.44 -5.54
CA PRO A 107 29.47 -9.25 -6.37
C PRO A 107 28.86 -7.87 -6.15
N ILE A 108 28.24 -7.33 -7.16
CA ILE A 108 27.41 -6.12 -7.04
C ILE A 108 26.06 -6.52 -6.49
N SER A 109 25.66 -5.91 -5.40
CA SER A 109 24.35 -6.12 -4.76
C SER A 109 23.33 -5.09 -5.22
N HIS A 110 22.10 -5.52 -5.48
CA HIS A 110 20.96 -4.70 -5.81
C HIS A 110 19.75 -5.13 -4.98
N SER A 111 18.93 -4.17 -4.54
CA SER A 111 17.70 -4.49 -3.81
C SER A 111 16.49 -4.25 -4.72
N ALA A 112 15.64 -5.27 -4.84
CA ALA A 112 14.37 -5.18 -5.56
C ALA A 112 13.19 -5.34 -4.59
N PRO A 113 12.06 -4.65 -4.81
CA PRO A 113 10.87 -4.86 -3.99
C PRO A 113 10.31 -6.27 -4.21
N CYS A 114 9.87 -6.91 -3.14
CA CYS A 114 9.19 -8.20 -3.22
C CYS A 114 7.83 -8.03 -3.88
N GLY A 115 7.60 -8.70 -5.01
CA GLY A 115 6.32 -8.61 -5.73
C GLY A 115 5.13 -9.19 -4.96
N ARG A 116 5.38 -10.00 -3.91
CA ARG A 116 4.34 -10.57 -3.06
C ARG A 116 3.87 -9.62 -1.95
N CYS A 117 4.81 -8.99 -1.23
CA CYS A 117 4.49 -8.12 -0.10
C CYS A 117 4.59 -6.64 -0.41
N ARG A 118 5.19 -6.25 -1.53
CA ARG A 118 5.39 -4.85 -1.93
C ARG A 118 4.91 -4.59 -3.33
N GLN A 119 3.73 -4.02 -3.46
CA GLN A 119 3.24 -3.48 -4.72
C GLN A 119 3.77 -2.05 -4.90
N ILE A 120 5.01 -1.90 -5.35
CA ILE A 120 5.57 -0.60 -5.73
C ILE A 120 5.41 -0.45 -7.24
N PRO A 121 4.98 0.72 -7.77
CA PRO A 121 4.95 0.97 -9.20
C PRO A 121 6.32 0.72 -9.83
N ALA A 122 6.36 -0.08 -10.88
CA ALA A 122 7.56 -0.53 -11.59
C ALA A 122 8.48 0.60 -12.10
N ALA A 123 7.97 1.83 -12.21
CA ALA A 123 8.70 2.96 -12.79
C ALA A 123 9.94 3.41 -11.99
N LYS A 124 10.13 2.96 -10.74
CA LYS A 124 11.21 3.44 -9.87
C LYS A 124 12.24 2.38 -9.48
N TYR A 125 11.93 1.12 -9.65
CA TYR A 125 12.80 0.01 -9.23
C TYR A 125 12.77 -1.10 -10.27
N MET A 126 13.92 -1.72 -10.50
CA MET A 126 14.02 -2.92 -11.32
C MET A 126 13.16 -4.03 -10.70
N THR A 127 12.30 -4.64 -11.47
CA THR A 127 11.53 -5.80 -11.03
C THR A 127 12.42 -7.04 -10.91
N LEU A 128 11.98 -8.05 -10.14
CA LEU A 128 12.71 -9.32 -10.05
C LEU A 128 12.96 -9.94 -11.44
N ALA A 129 11.96 -9.90 -12.32
CA ALA A 129 12.06 -10.47 -13.68
C ALA A 129 13.10 -9.72 -14.52
N GLU A 130 13.15 -8.40 -14.45
CA GLU A 130 14.15 -7.57 -15.15
C GLU A 130 15.55 -7.80 -14.59
N ALA A 131 15.67 -7.96 -13.27
CA ALA A 131 16.95 -8.25 -12.62
C ALA A 131 17.49 -9.63 -13.03
N ILE A 132 16.66 -10.67 -13.04
CA ILE A 132 17.05 -12.00 -13.51
C ILE A 132 17.50 -11.93 -14.99
N LYS A 133 16.74 -11.23 -15.83
CA LYS A 133 17.12 -11.01 -17.25
C LYS A 133 18.44 -10.25 -17.40
N ALA A 134 18.75 -9.34 -16.46
CA ALA A 134 20.02 -8.63 -16.41
C ALA A 134 21.17 -9.47 -15.81
N GLY A 135 20.92 -10.74 -15.45
CA GLY A 135 21.92 -11.67 -14.91
C GLY A 135 22.19 -11.53 -13.41
N TYR A 136 21.24 -10.98 -12.66
CA TYR A 136 21.28 -11.01 -11.20
C TYR A 136 20.70 -12.32 -10.68
N GLU A 137 21.29 -12.84 -9.63
CA GLU A 137 20.82 -14.01 -8.89
C GLU A 137 20.29 -13.60 -7.53
N ARG A 138 19.26 -14.31 -7.07
CA ARG A 138 18.70 -14.09 -5.73
C ARG A 138 19.66 -14.64 -4.68
N THR A 139 19.99 -13.81 -3.71
CA THR A 139 20.79 -14.24 -2.55
C THR A 139 19.85 -14.59 -1.41
N ASP A 140 19.98 -15.79 -0.89
CA ASP A 140 19.26 -16.21 0.30
C ASP A 140 20.00 -15.68 1.53
N LEU A 141 19.51 -14.56 2.10
CA LEU A 141 20.13 -13.92 3.25
C LEU A 141 20.15 -14.81 4.51
N ARG A 142 19.29 -15.85 4.53
CA ARG A 142 19.22 -16.80 5.66
C ARG A 142 20.39 -17.79 5.67
N SER A 143 21.11 -17.92 4.58
CA SER A 143 22.23 -18.84 4.43
C SER A 143 23.61 -18.19 4.46
N ALA A 144 23.71 -16.87 4.59
CA ALA A 144 24.99 -16.20 4.74
C ALA A 144 25.49 -16.37 6.20
N PRO A 145 26.59 -17.12 6.46
CA PRO A 145 27.19 -17.11 7.77
C PRO A 145 27.69 -15.69 8.04
N TRP A 146 27.24 -15.10 9.12
CA TRP A 146 27.81 -13.89 9.66
C TRP A 146 29.12 -14.30 10.34
N ASP A 147 30.20 -14.35 9.58
CA ASP A 147 31.56 -14.41 10.16
C ASP A 147 31.84 -13.03 10.76
N GLY A 148 31.59 -12.93 12.11
CA GLY A 148 31.88 -11.78 12.95
C GLY A 148 33.37 -11.60 13.21
#